data_177a909732fc950d8762bf73912e03ad
#
_entry.id   177a909732fc950d8762bf73912e03ad
#
_cell.length_a   1.000
_cell.length_b   1.000
_cell.length_c   1.000
_cell.angle_alpha   90.00
_cell.angle_beta   90.00
_cell.angle_gamma   90.00
#
_symmetry.space_group_name_H-M   'P 1'
#
loop_
_entity.id
_entity.type
_entity.pdbx_description
1 polymer ?
#
loop_
_entity_poly.entity_id
_entity_poly.type
_entity_poly.pdbx_seq_one_letter_code
_entity_poly.pdbx_strand_id
1 'polypeptide(L)'
;EATGSDLVVGDIVSAVDYAKRVAKIQHDAVFLVGTSGGGYHCLVMAGRHPELFAGISAWASISDLRVWYHDNLRSGRRYWSDIVKSCGGKPGDSRAVDEEYRKRSPVHYLRNAKGRVRLQIATGITDGHSGSVPISHSLLAFNEVADSKDRIGLKEIAFMTREARLPDVFERAAPDPSFGDKQPVFHRSSATAAVTIFDGGHEIIPSAAIAWMEGLYAERK
;
A
#
# COMPACT_ATOMS: atom_id res chain seq x y z
N GLU A 1 10.80 16.00 -7.92
CA GLU A 1 9.60 16.30 -7.13
C GLU A 1 8.55 15.17 -7.11
N ALA A 2 8.84 14.02 -7.70
CA ALA A 2 8.04 12.80 -7.58
C ALA A 2 7.91 12.37 -6.10
N THR A 3 7.47 11.16 -5.87
CA THR A 3 7.49 10.53 -4.54
C THR A 3 6.59 11.23 -3.52
N GLY A 4 5.26 11.24 -3.78
CA GLY A 4 4.21 11.67 -2.85
C GLY A 4 4.27 13.14 -2.44
N SER A 5 4.85 14.01 -3.26
CA SER A 5 4.81 15.46 -3.10
C SER A 5 3.39 16.01 -3.23
N ASP A 6 3.14 17.20 -2.72
CA ASP A 6 1.83 17.86 -2.86
C ASP A 6 1.48 18.09 -4.34
N LEU A 7 2.49 18.27 -5.21
CA LEU A 7 2.31 18.39 -6.64
C LEU A 7 1.72 17.09 -7.24
N VAL A 8 2.33 15.94 -6.93
CA VAL A 8 1.83 14.63 -7.41
C VAL A 8 0.44 14.31 -6.88
N VAL A 9 0.18 14.64 -5.62
CA VAL A 9 -1.17 14.49 -5.04
C VAL A 9 -2.17 15.37 -5.79
N GLY A 10 -1.82 16.64 -6.07
CA GLY A 10 -2.63 17.55 -6.86
C GLY A 10 -2.89 17.05 -8.29
N ASP A 11 -1.90 16.43 -8.93
CA ASP A 11 -2.05 15.84 -10.25
C ASP A 11 -3.04 14.68 -10.26
N ILE A 12 -3.00 13.81 -9.23
CA ILE A 12 -3.96 12.69 -9.11
C ILE A 12 -5.39 13.23 -8.87
N VAL A 13 -5.56 14.22 -7.97
CA VAL A 13 -6.86 14.88 -7.74
C VAL A 13 -7.38 15.48 -9.05
N SER A 14 -6.52 16.22 -9.75
CA SER A 14 -6.89 16.87 -11.03
C SER A 14 -7.26 15.85 -12.10
N ALA A 15 -6.59 14.70 -12.15
CA ALA A 15 -6.92 13.62 -13.08
C ALA A 15 -8.31 13.02 -12.80
N VAL A 16 -8.67 12.81 -11.52
CA VAL A 16 -10.00 12.35 -11.12
C VAL A 16 -11.07 13.38 -11.50
N ASP A 17 -10.85 14.66 -11.21
CA ASP A 17 -11.77 15.73 -11.54
C ASP A 17 -11.93 15.90 -13.06
N TYR A 18 -10.83 15.77 -13.80
CA TYR A 18 -10.88 15.79 -15.27
C TYR A 18 -11.73 14.64 -15.81
N ALA A 19 -11.48 13.40 -15.35
CA ALA A 19 -12.26 12.23 -15.77
C ALA A 19 -13.76 12.40 -15.49
N LYS A 20 -14.10 12.88 -14.29
CA LYS A 20 -15.51 13.16 -13.91
C LYS A 20 -16.18 14.23 -14.79
N ARG A 21 -15.41 15.17 -15.33
CA ARG A 21 -15.92 16.25 -16.16
C ARG A 21 -16.09 15.86 -17.64
N VAL A 22 -15.17 15.05 -18.18
CA VAL A 22 -15.11 14.79 -19.63
C VAL A 22 -15.70 13.44 -20.05
N ALA A 23 -15.87 12.51 -19.10
CA ALA A 23 -16.39 11.18 -19.38
C ALA A 23 -17.72 10.93 -18.66
N LYS A 24 -18.59 10.14 -19.30
CA LYS A 24 -19.82 9.68 -18.67
C LYS A 24 -19.49 8.51 -17.73
N ILE A 25 -19.12 8.84 -16.50
CA ILE A 25 -18.77 7.87 -15.45
C ILE A 25 -19.68 8.00 -14.24
N GLN A 26 -19.72 6.98 -13.42
CA GLN A 26 -20.39 7.01 -12.12
C GLN A 26 -19.44 7.66 -11.10
N HIS A 27 -19.78 8.88 -10.65
CA HIS A 27 -18.89 9.74 -9.86
C HIS A 27 -18.54 9.19 -8.47
N ASP A 28 -19.40 8.33 -7.91
CA ASP A 28 -19.23 7.68 -6.61
C ASP A 28 -18.61 6.28 -6.71
N ALA A 29 -18.27 5.82 -7.93
CA ALA A 29 -17.64 4.53 -8.21
C ALA A 29 -16.25 4.66 -8.86
N VAL A 30 -15.46 5.61 -8.39
CA VAL A 30 -14.06 5.77 -8.82
C VAL A 30 -13.18 4.90 -7.93
N PHE A 31 -12.38 4.04 -8.56
CA PHE A 31 -11.42 3.18 -7.88
C PHE A 31 -9.99 3.59 -8.24
N LEU A 32 -9.07 3.43 -7.28
CA LEU A 32 -7.64 3.65 -7.50
C LEU A 32 -6.90 2.34 -7.29
N VAL A 33 -6.10 1.93 -8.26
CA VAL A 33 -5.28 0.73 -8.18
C VAL A 33 -3.85 1.01 -8.59
N GLY A 34 -2.89 0.41 -7.89
CA GLY A 34 -1.48 0.59 -8.22
C GLY A 34 -0.57 -0.43 -7.55
N THR A 35 0.60 -0.64 -8.16
CA THR A 35 1.65 -1.52 -7.62
C THR A 35 2.95 -0.76 -7.43
N SER A 36 3.78 -1.18 -6.46
CA SER A 36 5.09 -0.57 -6.17
C SER A 36 4.95 0.94 -5.90
N GLY A 37 5.59 1.80 -6.69
CA GLY A 37 5.40 3.25 -6.63
C GLY A 37 3.94 3.68 -6.83
N GLY A 38 3.16 2.98 -7.66
CA GLY A 38 1.71 3.18 -7.79
C GLY A 38 0.97 2.76 -6.52
N GLY A 39 1.33 1.62 -5.93
CA GLY A 39 0.79 1.17 -4.63
C GLY A 39 1.11 2.15 -3.49
N TYR A 40 2.31 2.73 -3.51
CA TYR A 40 2.68 3.80 -2.59
C TYR A 40 1.73 5.01 -2.73
N HIS A 41 1.48 5.47 -3.98
CA HIS A 41 0.55 6.58 -4.20
C HIS A 41 -0.90 6.21 -3.83
N CYS A 42 -1.30 4.95 -3.97
CA CYS A 42 -2.57 4.46 -3.44
C CYS A 42 -2.69 4.70 -1.92
N LEU A 43 -1.65 4.36 -1.14
CA LEU A 43 -1.63 4.60 0.30
C LEU A 43 -1.60 6.11 0.63
N VAL A 44 -0.85 6.91 -0.14
CA VAL A 44 -0.84 8.39 0.00
C VAL A 44 -2.24 8.95 -0.19
N MET A 45 -2.93 8.57 -1.26
CA MET A 45 -4.29 9.05 -1.57
C MET A 45 -5.31 8.53 -0.56
N ALA A 46 -5.18 7.29 -0.09
CA ALA A 46 -6.03 6.76 0.97
C ALA A 46 -5.97 7.62 2.25
N GLY A 47 -4.78 8.08 2.64
CA GLY A 47 -4.61 8.89 3.84
C GLY A 47 -4.91 10.38 3.66
N ARG A 48 -4.79 10.91 2.44
CA ARG A 48 -4.98 12.35 2.16
C ARG A 48 -6.34 12.69 1.56
N HIS A 49 -6.85 11.85 0.65
CA HIS A 49 -8.08 12.07 -0.11
C HIS A 49 -8.95 10.81 -0.19
N PRO A 50 -9.29 10.18 0.95
CA PRO A 50 -10.13 8.98 0.96
C PRO A 50 -11.52 9.21 0.36
N GLU A 51 -12.03 10.43 0.39
CA GLU A 51 -13.36 10.82 -0.11
C GLU A 51 -13.49 10.76 -1.63
N LEU A 52 -12.38 10.73 -2.37
CA LEU A 52 -12.41 10.72 -3.82
C LEU A 52 -12.73 9.34 -4.41
N PHE A 53 -12.56 8.28 -3.61
CA PHE A 53 -12.57 6.90 -4.10
C PHE A 53 -13.60 6.02 -3.41
N ALA A 54 -14.25 5.18 -4.18
CA ALA A 54 -15.09 4.09 -3.68
C ALA A 54 -14.27 2.96 -3.03
N GLY A 55 -13.07 2.75 -3.56
CA GLY A 55 -12.11 1.80 -3.05
C GLY A 55 -10.71 2.05 -3.61
N ILE A 56 -9.70 1.65 -2.84
CA ILE A 56 -8.30 1.79 -3.19
C ILE A 56 -7.62 0.43 -3.03
N SER A 57 -6.89 -0.02 -4.06
CA SER A 57 -6.17 -1.29 -4.09
C SER A 57 -4.67 -1.04 -4.25
N ALA A 58 -3.90 -1.25 -3.17
CA ALA A 58 -2.46 -0.96 -3.07
C ALA A 58 -1.65 -2.26 -3.04
N TRP A 59 -0.80 -2.47 -4.05
CA TRP A 59 -0.01 -3.70 -4.23
C TRP A 59 1.48 -3.43 -4.08
N ALA A 60 2.19 -4.32 -3.35
CA ALA A 60 3.64 -4.23 -3.13
C ALA A 60 4.08 -2.79 -2.75
N SER A 61 3.33 -2.19 -1.83
CA SER A 61 3.34 -0.74 -1.58
C SER A 61 4.35 -0.32 -0.53
N ILE A 62 4.99 0.82 -0.75
CA ILE A 62 5.86 1.48 0.23
C ILE A 62 4.98 2.30 1.19
N SER A 63 5.19 2.19 2.50
CA SER A 63 4.45 2.97 3.50
C SER A 63 5.29 3.98 4.26
N ASP A 64 6.61 3.78 4.34
CA ASP A 64 7.55 4.66 5.04
C ASP A 64 8.82 4.85 4.21
N LEU A 65 9.08 6.08 3.75
CA LEU A 65 10.23 6.38 2.91
C LEU A 65 11.57 6.35 3.68
N ARG A 66 11.56 6.65 4.99
CA ARG A 66 12.76 6.56 5.82
C ARG A 66 13.19 5.10 5.98
N VAL A 67 12.24 4.21 6.28
CA VAL A 67 12.49 2.77 6.40
C VAL A 67 12.96 2.23 5.04
N TRP A 68 12.25 2.56 3.96
CA TRP A 68 12.59 2.09 2.61
C TRP A 68 13.95 2.63 2.12
N TYR A 69 14.34 3.83 2.50
CA TYR A 69 15.69 4.35 2.26
C TYR A 69 16.75 3.43 2.86
N HIS A 70 16.61 3.05 4.14
CA HIS A 70 17.55 2.16 4.81
C HIS A 70 17.53 0.73 4.25
N ASP A 71 16.36 0.22 3.84
CA ASP A 71 16.22 -1.10 3.22
C ASP A 71 16.99 -1.16 1.89
N ASN A 72 16.88 -0.10 1.08
CA ASN A 72 17.61 -0.01 -0.19
C ASN A 72 19.11 0.13 -0.02
N LEU A 73 19.57 0.88 0.99
CA LEU A 73 20.99 0.94 1.32
C LEU A 73 21.54 -0.42 1.70
N ARG A 74 20.86 -1.14 2.60
CA ARG A 74 21.29 -2.47 3.06
C ARG A 74 21.30 -3.52 1.94
N SER A 75 20.35 -3.43 1.02
CA SER A 75 20.24 -4.38 -0.10
C SER A 75 21.05 -3.98 -1.33
N GLY A 76 21.76 -2.85 -1.31
CA GLY A 76 22.52 -2.35 -2.45
C GLY A 76 21.69 -1.85 -3.63
N ARG A 77 20.38 -1.68 -3.47
CA ARG A 77 19.48 -1.14 -4.51
C ARG A 77 19.57 0.38 -4.57
N ARG A 78 19.45 0.96 -5.78
CA ARG A 78 19.68 2.40 -6.02
C ARG A 78 18.51 3.33 -5.70
N TYR A 79 17.34 2.84 -5.34
CA TYR A 79 16.16 3.67 -5.06
C TYR A 79 16.39 4.70 -3.95
N TRP A 80 17.31 4.44 -3.01
CA TRP A 80 17.68 5.41 -1.98
C TRP A 80 18.12 6.76 -2.57
N SER A 81 18.77 6.78 -3.73
CA SER A 81 19.24 8.02 -4.36
C SER A 81 18.08 8.90 -4.86
N ASP A 82 17.01 8.27 -5.34
CA ASP A 82 15.83 8.99 -5.82
C ASP A 82 14.99 9.50 -4.65
N ILE A 83 14.94 8.75 -3.54
CA ILE A 83 14.33 9.22 -2.29
C ILE A 83 15.07 10.46 -1.77
N VAL A 84 16.41 10.42 -1.72
CA VAL A 84 17.26 11.55 -1.30
C VAL A 84 16.99 12.80 -2.16
N LYS A 85 16.95 12.65 -3.48
CA LYS A 85 16.61 13.76 -4.40
C LYS A 85 15.21 14.32 -4.15
N SER A 86 14.25 13.46 -3.88
CA SER A 86 12.84 13.84 -3.63
C SER A 86 12.66 14.57 -2.31
N CYS A 87 13.38 14.14 -1.27
CA CYS A 87 13.27 14.69 0.09
C CYS A 87 14.30 15.81 0.39
N GLY A 88 15.20 16.09 -0.56
CA GLY A 88 16.22 17.15 -0.41
C GLY A 88 17.44 16.78 0.44
N GLY A 89 17.59 15.52 0.83
CA GLY A 89 18.72 15.01 1.64
C GLY A 89 18.49 13.62 2.18
N LYS A 90 19.46 13.10 2.93
CA LYS A 90 19.36 11.81 3.63
C LYS A 90 18.57 11.97 4.94
N PRO A 91 17.91 10.91 5.44
CA PRO A 91 17.30 10.96 6.77
C PRO A 91 18.33 11.37 7.82
N GLY A 92 18.02 12.42 8.60
CA GLY A 92 18.91 12.96 9.63
C GLY A 92 19.80 14.14 9.19
N ASP A 93 19.85 14.50 7.90
CA ASP A 93 20.67 15.64 7.44
C ASP A 93 20.17 16.98 8.02
N SER A 94 18.87 17.13 8.19
CA SER A 94 18.27 18.29 8.87
C SER A 94 16.81 18.00 9.27
N ARG A 95 16.27 18.84 10.17
CA ARG A 95 14.86 18.79 10.55
C ARG A 95 13.91 18.97 9.35
N ALA A 96 14.28 19.83 8.40
CA ALA A 96 13.48 20.07 7.19
C ALA A 96 13.43 18.83 6.30
N VAL A 97 14.56 18.14 6.11
CA VAL A 97 14.63 16.88 5.37
C VAL A 97 13.79 15.79 6.07
N ASP A 98 13.94 15.64 7.38
CA ASP A 98 13.18 14.64 8.14
C ASP A 98 11.66 14.89 8.05
N GLU A 99 11.24 16.15 8.01
CA GLU A 99 9.84 16.51 7.82
C GLU A 99 9.34 16.15 6.40
N GLU A 100 10.17 16.29 5.35
CA GLU A 100 9.82 15.80 4.01
C GLU A 100 9.64 14.27 3.97
N TYR A 101 10.53 13.51 4.63
CA TYR A 101 10.32 12.06 4.79
C TYR A 101 8.99 11.75 5.48
N ARG A 102 8.68 12.45 6.57
CA ARG A 102 7.45 12.25 7.33
C ARG A 102 6.19 12.59 6.51
N LYS A 103 6.17 13.74 5.85
CA LYS A 103 5.04 14.19 5.02
C LYS A 103 4.75 13.24 3.85
N ARG A 104 5.78 12.64 3.29
CA ARG A 104 5.70 11.74 2.15
C ARG A 104 5.50 10.28 2.54
N SER A 105 5.55 9.92 3.81
CA SER A 105 5.37 8.54 4.31
C SER A 105 3.92 8.33 4.78
N PRO A 106 3.09 7.59 4.02
CA PRO A 106 1.68 7.40 4.36
C PRO A 106 1.45 6.79 5.74
N VAL A 107 2.36 5.98 6.26
CA VAL A 107 2.24 5.40 7.62
C VAL A 107 1.92 6.43 8.70
N HIS A 108 2.34 7.69 8.54
CA HIS A 108 2.10 8.75 9.53
C HIS A 108 0.69 9.35 9.52
N TYR A 109 -0.07 9.15 8.44
CA TYR A 109 -1.41 9.74 8.28
C TYR A 109 -2.45 8.78 7.69
N LEU A 110 -2.07 7.55 7.36
CA LEU A 110 -2.94 6.56 6.73
C LEU A 110 -4.16 6.20 7.61
N ARG A 111 -4.06 6.38 8.93
CA ARG A 111 -5.20 6.23 9.85
C ARG A 111 -6.43 7.07 9.44
N ASN A 112 -6.23 8.14 8.67
CA ASN A 112 -7.33 8.97 8.15
C ASN A 112 -8.22 8.22 7.16
N ALA A 113 -7.75 7.12 6.56
CA ALA A 113 -8.52 6.27 5.65
C ALA A 113 -9.53 5.39 6.39
N LYS A 114 -9.31 5.14 7.69
CA LYS A 114 -10.13 4.21 8.49
C LYS A 114 -11.60 4.63 8.51
N GLY A 115 -12.48 3.73 8.07
CA GLY A 115 -13.92 3.96 7.99
C GLY A 115 -14.36 4.93 6.88
N ARG A 116 -13.43 5.48 6.08
CA ARG A 116 -13.74 6.49 5.06
C ARG A 116 -13.60 5.97 3.63
N VAL A 117 -12.76 4.97 3.41
CA VAL A 117 -12.58 4.32 2.11
C VAL A 117 -12.34 2.83 2.31
N ARG A 118 -12.78 2.01 1.36
CA ARG A 118 -12.45 0.59 1.31
C ARG A 118 -11.01 0.44 0.81
N LEU A 119 -10.15 -0.24 1.57
CA LEU A 119 -8.72 -0.35 1.27
C LEU A 119 -8.28 -1.81 1.20
N GLN A 120 -7.87 -2.25 0.02
CA GLN A 120 -7.17 -3.51 -0.20
C GLN A 120 -5.67 -3.25 -0.23
N ILE A 121 -4.91 -3.99 0.59
CA ILE A 121 -3.44 -3.99 0.58
C ILE A 121 -2.99 -5.40 0.26
N ALA A 122 -2.13 -5.59 -0.73
CA ALA A 122 -1.63 -6.91 -1.09
C ALA A 122 -0.14 -6.89 -1.45
N THR A 123 0.57 -7.98 -1.15
CA THR A 123 1.99 -8.15 -1.51
C THR A 123 2.36 -9.63 -1.52
N GLY A 124 3.35 -10.00 -2.31
CA GLY A 124 3.87 -11.37 -2.31
C GLY A 124 4.76 -11.64 -1.11
N ILE A 125 4.73 -12.88 -0.59
CA ILE A 125 5.48 -13.27 0.62
C ILE A 125 7.00 -13.13 0.46
N THR A 126 7.52 -13.20 -0.77
CA THR A 126 8.95 -13.06 -1.05
C THR A 126 9.37 -11.63 -1.42
N ASP A 127 8.46 -10.65 -1.39
CA ASP A 127 8.82 -9.25 -1.67
C ASP A 127 9.79 -8.72 -0.59
N GLY A 128 10.80 -7.98 -1.05
CA GLY A 128 11.95 -7.60 -0.21
C GLY A 128 13.13 -8.57 -0.30
N HIS A 129 12.91 -9.85 -0.62
CA HIS A 129 13.93 -10.83 -0.94
C HIS A 129 14.22 -10.86 -2.45
N SER A 130 13.23 -11.21 -3.25
CA SER A 130 13.28 -11.17 -4.72
C SER A 130 12.85 -9.81 -5.29
N GLY A 131 12.03 -9.06 -4.57
CA GLY A 131 11.54 -7.71 -4.90
C GLY A 131 12.25 -6.59 -4.14
N SER A 132 11.77 -5.36 -4.33
CA SER A 132 12.40 -4.15 -3.77
C SER A 132 11.73 -3.58 -2.52
N VAL A 133 10.56 -4.08 -2.15
CA VAL A 133 9.78 -3.57 -1.02
C VAL A 133 9.52 -4.68 -0.01
N PRO A 134 10.13 -4.66 1.17
CA PRO A 134 9.83 -5.64 2.22
C PRO A 134 8.34 -5.65 2.57
N ILE A 135 7.77 -6.85 2.79
CA ILE A 135 6.34 -7.03 3.10
C ILE A 135 5.92 -6.29 4.37
N SER A 136 6.86 -5.95 5.25
CA SER A 136 6.60 -5.12 6.43
C SER A 136 5.93 -3.79 6.11
N HIS A 137 6.21 -3.18 4.96
CA HIS A 137 5.55 -1.95 4.52
C HIS A 137 4.04 -2.13 4.37
N SER A 138 3.60 -3.21 3.72
CA SER A 138 2.18 -3.52 3.55
C SER A 138 1.51 -3.90 4.88
N LEU A 139 2.18 -4.68 5.73
CA LEU A 139 1.65 -5.13 7.02
C LEU A 139 1.53 -3.97 8.02
N LEU A 140 2.53 -3.07 8.06
CA LEU A 140 2.48 -1.87 8.91
C LEU A 140 1.43 -0.87 8.39
N ALA A 141 1.27 -0.71 7.07
CA ALA A 141 0.21 0.10 6.50
C ALA A 141 -1.18 -0.41 6.92
N PHE A 142 -1.41 -1.72 6.88
CA PHE A 142 -2.65 -2.31 7.38
C PHE A 142 -2.86 -2.01 8.86
N ASN A 143 -1.83 -2.13 9.70
CA ASN A 143 -1.92 -1.85 11.13
C ASN A 143 -2.33 -0.40 11.45
N GLU A 144 -2.03 0.57 10.59
CA GLU A 144 -2.45 1.96 10.79
C GLU A 144 -3.96 2.17 10.64
N VAL A 145 -4.63 1.33 9.84
CA VAL A 145 -6.08 1.42 9.59
C VAL A 145 -6.89 0.36 10.33
N ALA A 146 -6.24 -0.68 10.83
CA ALA A 146 -6.88 -1.78 11.56
C ALA A 146 -7.36 -1.36 12.96
N ASP A 147 -8.40 -2.01 13.44
CA ASP A 147 -8.77 -2.00 14.86
C ASP A 147 -7.67 -2.67 15.69
N SER A 148 -7.51 -2.25 16.93
CA SER A 148 -6.41 -2.72 17.78
C SER A 148 -6.37 -4.25 17.92
N LYS A 149 -7.54 -4.89 17.97
CA LYS A 149 -7.67 -6.35 18.08
C LYS A 149 -7.25 -7.12 16.83
N ASP A 150 -7.28 -6.46 15.66
CA ASP A 150 -7.01 -7.05 14.35
C ASP A 150 -5.59 -6.77 13.86
N ARG A 151 -4.82 -5.97 14.60
CA ARG A 151 -3.43 -5.66 14.25
C ARG A 151 -2.56 -6.91 14.25
N ILE A 152 -1.62 -6.92 13.35
CA ILE A 152 -0.59 -7.96 13.24
C ILE A 152 0.55 -7.57 14.18
N GLY A 153 0.99 -8.50 15.02
CA GLY A 153 2.06 -8.25 15.97
C GLY A 153 3.39 -7.94 15.29
N LEU A 154 4.20 -7.06 15.89
CA LEU A 154 5.49 -6.68 15.31
C LEU A 154 6.47 -7.86 15.20
N LYS A 155 6.37 -8.86 16.09
CA LYS A 155 7.20 -10.08 16.02
C LYS A 155 6.85 -10.92 14.80
N GLU A 156 5.56 -11.06 14.51
CA GLU A 156 5.05 -11.81 13.37
C GLU A 156 5.38 -11.07 12.05
N ILE A 157 5.26 -9.73 12.02
CA ILE A 157 5.70 -8.92 10.88
C ILE A 157 7.20 -9.12 10.63
N ALA A 158 8.03 -9.00 11.67
CA ALA A 158 9.47 -9.17 11.56
C ALA A 158 9.85 -10.60 11.10
N PHE A 159 9.13 -11.61 11.60
CA PHE A 159 9.33 -13.00 11.19
C PHE A 159 9.01 -13.20 9.70
N MET A 160 7.81 -12.81 9.26
CA MET A 160 7.41 -12.94 7.85
C MET A 160 8.35 -12.17 6.92
N THR A 161 8.79 -10.97 7.32
CA THR A 161 9.72 -10.14 6.54
C THR A 161 11.10 -10.81 6.40
N ARG A 162 11.58 -11.48 7.45
CA ARG A 162 12.92 -12.12 7.44
C ARG A 162 12.90 -13.49 6.80
N GLU A 163 11.87 -14.31 7.08
CA GLU A 163 11.84 -15.71 6.70
C GLU A 163 11.08 -15.98 5.39
N ALA A 164 10.39 -14.98 4.83
CA ALA A 164 9.51 -15.12 3.66
C ALA A 164 8.54 -16.30 3.77
N ARG A 165 8.03 -16.56 4.96
CA ARG A 165 7.03 -17.60 5.25
C ARG A 165 6.06 -17.18 6.36
N LEU A 166 4.92 -17.86 6.40
CA LEU A 166 3.91 -17.61 7.44
C LEU A 166 4.40 -18.17 8.80
N PRO A 167 4.25 -17.45 9.92
CA PRO A 167 4.46 -17.99 11.27
C PRO A 167 3.45 -19.12 11.58
N ASP A 168 3.89 -20.13 12.33
CA ASP A 168 3.06 -21.30 12.70
C ASP A 168 1.82 -20.93 13.54
N VAL A 169 1.81 -19.74 14.14
CA VAL A 169 0.66 -19.22 14.91
C VAL A 169 -0.45 -18.67 14.03
N PHE A 170 -0.24 -18.56 12.73
CA PHE A 170 -1.26 -18.09 11.77
C PHE A 170 -1.75 -19.25 10.92
N GLU A 171 -3.07 -19.33 10.77
CA GLU A 171 -3.67 -20.22 9.79
C GLU A 171 -3.46 -19.69 8.37
N ARG A 172 -3.24 -20.61 7.43
CA ARG A 172 -3.15 -20.27 6.02
C ARG A 172 -4.50 -19.77 5.52
N ALA A 173 -4.49 -18.72 4.72
CA ALA A 173 -5.70 -18.18 4.12
C ALA A 173 -6.39 -19.22 3.21
N ALA A 174 -7.71 -19.14 3.12
CA ALA A 174 -8.46 -19.93 2.17
C ALA A 174 -8.06 -19.60 0.73
N PRO A 175 -8.08 -20.56 -0.18
CA PRO A 175 -7.84 -20.31 -1.60
C PRO A 175 -8.82 -19.28 -2.17
N ASP A 176 -8.30 -18.41 -3.05
CA ASP A 176 -9.08 -17.42 -3.80
C ASP A 176 -8.79 -17.58 -5.30
N PRO A 177 -9.78 -18.01 -6.11
CA PRO A 177 -9.57 -18.23 -7.53
C PRO A 177 -9.09 -16.99 -8.30
N SER A 178 -9.38 -15.79 -7.80
CA SER A 178 -8.95 -14.55 -8.44
C SER A 178 -7.43 -14.35 -8.42
N PHE A 179 -6.72 -15.04 -7.51
CA PHE A 179 -5.24 -15.02 -7.43
C PHE A 179 -4.56 -16.02 -8.39
N GLY A 180 -5.31 -16.88 -9.11
CA GLY A 180 -4.74 -17.88 -10.02
C GLY A 180 -3.79 -18.83 -9.29
N ASP A 181 -2.58 -19.04 -9.84
CA ASP A 181 -1.57 -19.93 -9.25
C ASP A 181 -0.89 -19.32 -8.00
N LYS A 182 -1.00 -18.02 -7.77
CA LYS A 182 -0.37 -17.30 -6.66
C LYS A 182 -1.30 -17.11 -5.47
N GLN A 183 -1.74 -18.22 -4.91
CA GLN A 183 -2.76 -18.25 -3.88
C GLN A 183 -2.42 -17.43 -2.62
N PRO A 184 -3.41 -16.86 -1.92
CA PRO A 184 -3.23 -16.24 -0.62
C PRO A 184 -2.58 -17.20 0.37
N VAL A 185 -1.57 -16.74 1.11
CA VAL A 185 -0.96 -17.47 2.23
C VAL A 185 -1.44 -16.89 3.56
N PHE A 186 -1.78 -15.59 3.59
CA PHE A 186 -2.34 -14.92 4.75
C PHE A 186 -3.35 -13.87 4.32
N HIS A 187 -4.43 -13.76 5.07
CA HIS A 187 -5.44 -12.71 4.88
C HIS A 187 -5.93 -12.22 6.22
N ARG A 188 -6.10 -10.91 6.35
CA ARG A 188 -6.73 -10.29 7.52
C ARG A 188 -7.54 -9.07 7.12
N SER A 189 -8.77 -9.00 7.66
CA SER A 189 -9.67 -7.86 7.49
C SER A 189 -9.86 -7.13 8.81
N SER A 190 -10.08 -5.83 8.74
CA SER A 190 -10.47 -4.99 9.88
C SER A 190 -11.18 -3.74 9.38
N ALA A 191 -12.35 -3.46 9.92
CA ALA A 191 -13.16 -2.31 9.51
C ALA A 191 -13.35 -2.26 7.97
N THR A 192 -12.82 -1.24 7.31
CA THR A 192 -12.91 -1.06 5.85
C THR A 192 -11.64 -1.46 5.12
N ALA A 193 -10.66 -2.06 5.80
CA ALA A 193 -9.38 -2.44 5.20
C ALA A 193 -9.14 -3.95 5.28
N ALA A 194 -8.38 -4.46 4.31
CA ALA A 194 -7.88 -5.83 4.33
C ALA A 194 -6.44 -5.88 3.83
N VAL A 195 -5.65 -6.83 4.36
CA VAL A 195 -4.33 -7.17 3.86
C VAL A 195 -4.28 -8.62 3.41
N THR A 196 -3.70 -8.87 2.25
CA THR A 196 -3.47 -10.22 1.70
C THR A 196 -1.98 -10.38 1.37
N ILE A 197 -1.37 -11.41 1.94
CA ILE A 197 -0.05 -11.89 1.51
C ILE A 197 -0.28 -13.10 0.63
N PHE A 198 0.26 -13.10 -0.58
CA PHE A 198 0.09 -14.19 -1.54
C PHE A 198 1.43 -14.88 -1.84
N ASP A 199 1.38 -16.06 -2.43
CA ASP A 199 2.56 -16.82 -2.84
C ASP A 199 3.16 -16.23 -4.11
N GLY A 200 4.00 -15.21 -3.93
CA GLY A 200 4.59 -14.42 -5.02
C GLY A 200 5.62 -13.43 -4.53
N GLY A 201 6.03 -12.53 -5.42
CA GLY A 201 7.04 -11.51 -5.19
C GLY A 201 6.52 -10.09 -5.32
N HIS A 202 7.32 -9.23 -5.98
CA HIS A 202 7.03 -7.80 -6.17
C HIS A 202 6.12 -7.58 -7.39
N GLU A 203 4.84 -7.84 -7.23
CA GLU A 203 3.89 -7.82 -8.35
C GLU A 203 2.46 -7.48 -7.90
N ILE A 204 1.60 -7.21 -8.88
CA ILE A 204 0.16 -7.16 -8.73
C ILE A 204 -0.46 -8.41 -9.38
N ILE A 205 -1.56 -8.90 -8.83
CA ILE A 205 -2.42 -9.89 -9.47
C ILE A 205 -3.66 -9.15 -10.02
N PRO A 206 -3.67 -8.80 -11.31
CA PRO A 206 -4.72 -7.93 -11.88
C PRO A 206 -6.12 -8.51 -11.70
N SER A 207 -6.28 -9.83 -11.86
CA SER A 207 -7.56 -10.52 -11.67
C SER A 207 -8.10 -10.37 -10.25
N ALA A 208 -7.24 -10.44 -9.22
CA ALA A 208 -7.64 -10.26 -7.84
C ALA A 208 -8.01 -8.79 -7.53
N ALA A 209 -7.27 -7.83 -8.09
CA ALA A 209 -7.61 -6.43 -7.95
C ALA A 209 -8.96 -6.09 -8.60
N ILE A 210 -9.21 -6.61 -9.81
CA ILE A 210 -10.47 -6.42 -10.55
C ILE A 210 -11.62 -7.07 -9.80
N ALA A 211 -11.50 -8.34 -9.41
CA ALA A 211 -12.54 -9.07 -8.69
C ALA A 211 -12.95 -8.36 -7.39
N TRP A 212 -11.97 -7.80 -6.65
CA TRP A 212 -12.24 -7.01 -5.45
C TRP A 212 -13.03 -5.72 -5.77
N MET A 213 -12.66 -4.99 -6.82
CA MET A 213 -13.39 -3.78 -7.24
C MET A 213 -14.81 -4.10 -7.73
N GLU A 214 -15.00 -5.18 -8.49
CA GLU A 214 -16.29 -5.63 -8.95
C GLU A 214 -17.20 -6.04 -7.78
N GLY A 215 -16.65 -6.74 -6.78
CA GLY A 215 -17.36 -7.06 -5.55
C GLY A 215 -17.87 -5.82 -4.82
N LEU A 216 -17.00 -4.82 -4.63
CA LEU A 216 -17.38 -3.54 -4.01
C LEU A 216 -18.42 -2.76 -4.83
N TYR A 217 -18.34 -2.83 -6.15
CA TYR A 217 -19.31 -2.18 -7.02
C TYR A 217 -20.67 -2.86 -6.95
N ALA A 218 -20.70 -4.19 -6.85
CA ALA A 218 -21.94 -4.96 -6.70
C ALA A 218 -22.65 -4.69 -5.36
N GLU A 219 -21.91 -4.48 -4.26
CA GLU A 219 -22.48 -4.12 -2.94
C GLU A 219 -23.23 -2.78 -2.94
N ARG A 220 -23.04 -1.93 -3.97
CA ARG A 220 -23.62 -0.59 -4.08
C ARG A 220 -24.94 -0.53 -4.87
N LYS A 221 -25.29 -1.63 -5.53
CA LYS A 221 -26.55 -1.77 -6.29
C LYS A 221 -27.66 -2.31 -5.42
#